data_698d9b8b0f2c57ac7a4eaef4a1b5bcf8
#
_entry.id   698d9b8b0f2c57ac7a4eaef4a1b5bcf8
#
_cell.length_a   1.000
_cell.length_b   1.000
_cell.length_c   1.000
_cell.angle_alpha   90.00
_cell.angle_beta   90.00
_cell.angle_gamma   90.00
#
_symmetry.space_group_name_H-M   'P 1'
#
loop_
_entity.id
_entity.type
_entity.pdbx_description
1 polymer ?
#
loop_
_entity_poly.entity_id
_entity_poly.type
_entity_poly.pdbx_seq_one_letter_code
_entity_poly.pdbx_strand_id
1 'polypeptide(L)'
;CCMFVADSVKSVTGIDISEWFRGRYQGRSKAFKLLKEFAQGSVVETMEEITTKYGMKETDPGLLMPGDVVTMKANPLDPIAGRLSNGVTVGIESFTKGSIFSPGKDGLVLSMRPHIYKAWAI
;
A
#
# COMPACT_ATOMS: atom_id res chain seq x y z
N CYS A 1 3.48 -0.50 -5.75
CA CYS A 1 3.29 -0.77 -4.32
C CYS A 1 1.90 -1.35 -4.01
N CYS A 2 0.85 -0.82 -4.62
CA CYS A 2 -0.51 -1.31 -4.35
C CYS A 2 -0.70 -2.79 -4.74
N MET A 3 -0.02 -3.26 -5.79
CA MET A 3 -0.10 -4.66 -6.20
C MET A 3 0.54 -5.61 -5.18
N PHE A 4 1.64 -5.22 -4.56
CA PHE A 4 2.26 -6.00 -3.49
C PHE A 4 1.29 -6.20 -2.33
N VAL A 5 0.64 -5.12 -1.90
CA VAL A 5 -0.36 -5.18 -0.83
C VAL A 5 -1.56 -6.02 -1.25
N ALA A 6 -2.03 -5.85 -2.47
CA ALA A 6 -3.15 -6.63 -3.00
C ALA A 6 -2.86 -8.13 -3.03
N ASP A 7 -1.67 -8.52 -3.46
CA ASP A 7 -1.26 -9.92 -3.48
C ASP A 7 -1.17 -10.50 -2.06
N SER A 8 -0.69 -9.71 -1.11
CA SER A 8 -0.63 -10.12 0.29
C SER A 8 -2.02 -10.31 0.89
N VAL A 9 -2.93 -9.37 0.68
CA VAL A 9 -4.32 -9.47 1.15
C VAL A 9 -5.00 -10.68 0.52
N LYS A 10 -4.82 -10.90 -0.78
CA LYS A 10 -5.37 -12.07 -1.48
C LYS A 10 -4.85 -13.38 -0.90
N SER A 11 -3.56 -13.43 -0.56
CA SER A 11 -2.95 -14.61 0.05
C SER A 11 -3.59 -15.00 1.39
N VAL A 12 -4.02 -14.02 2.17
CA VAL A 12 -4.60 -14.23 3.50
C VAL A 12 -6.13 -14.40 3.44
N THR A 13 -6.81 -13.57 2.66
CA THR A 13 -8.28 -13.48 2.65
C THR A 13 -8.95 -14.14 1.45
N GLY A 14 -8.20 -14.42 0.38
CA GLY A 14 -8.75 -14.89 -0.88
C GLY A 14 -9.36 -13.79 -1.75
N ILE A 15 -9.40 -12.55 -1.28
CA ILE A 15 -10.01 -11.42 -1.96
C ILE A 15 -8.94 -10.60 -2.69
N ASP A 16 -9.12 -10.38 -4.00
CA ASP A 16 -8.24 -9.53 -4.81
C ASP A 16 -8.74 -8.08 -4.79
N ILE A 17 -8.14 -7.26 -3.95
CA ILE A 17 -8.50 -5.83 -3.84
C ILE A 17 -7.98 -5.00 -5.02
N SER A 18 -7.19 -5.57 -5.89
CA SER A 18 -6.67 -4.90 -7.10
C SER A 18 -7.40 -5.31 -8.38
N GLU A 19 -8.52 -5.99 -8.27
CA GLU A 19 -9.25 -6.56 -9.41
C GLU A 19 -9.46 -5.53 -10.54
N TRP A 20 -9.82 -4.29 -10.19
CA TRP A 20 -10.02 -3.23 -11.17
C TRP A 20 -8.72 -2.82 -11.89
N PHE A 21 -7.58 -2.90 -11.22
CA PHE A 21 -6.29 -2.47 -11.77
C PHE A 21 -5.55 -3.59 -12.51
N ARG A 22 -5.79 -4.83 -12.13
CA ARG A 22 -4.99 -5.97 -12.59
C ARG A 22 -5.10 -6.14 -14.10
N GLY A 23 -3.93 -6.13 -14.76
CA GLY A 23 -3.84 -6.30 -16.20
C GLY A 23 -4.16 -5.05 -17.02
N ARG A 24 -4.51 -3.91 -16.39
CA ARG A 24 -4.88 -2.69 -17.11
C ARG A 24 -3.74 -1.74 -17.38
N TYR A 25 -2.53 -2.02 -16.88
CA TYR A 25 -1.40 -1.13 -17.09
C TYR A 25 -0.10 -1.90 -17.27
N GLN A 26 0.84 -1.25 -17.96
CA GLN A 26 2.23 -1.68 -18.08
C GLN A 26 3.11 -0.46 -17.82
N GLY A 27 4.04 -0.58 -16.86
CA GLY A 27 4.93 0.51 -16.49
C GLY A 27 4.29 1.57 -15.61
N ARG A 28 5.13 2.46 -15.09
CA ARG A 28 4.75 3.44 -14.08
C ARG A 28 3.82 4.53 -14.57
N SER A 29 4.08 5.07 -15.76
CA SER A 29 3.27 6.15 -16.32
C SER A 29 1.81 5.75 -16.49
N LYS A 30 1.59 4.52 -16.95
CA LYS A 30 0.24 3.98 -17.13
C LYS A 30 -0.42 3.66 -15.78
N ALA A 31 0.35 3.17 -14.80
CA ALA A 31 -0.15 2.96 -13.46
C ALA A 31 -0.65 4.26 -12.83
N PHE A 32 0.08 5.37 -12.99
CA PHE A 32 -0.36 6.68 -12.49
C PHE A 32 -1.58 7.23 -13.18
N LYS A 33 -1.72 7.00 -14.48
CA LYS A 33 -2.96 7.36 -15.19
C LYS A 33 -4.16 6.63 -14.62
N LEU A 34 -4.03 5.34 -14.34
CA LEU A 34 -5.11 4.55 -13.73
C LEU A 34 -5.44 5.04 -12.32
N LEU A 35 -4.46 5.40 -11.52
CA LEU A 35 -4.68 5.97 -10.19
C LEU A 35 -5.46 7.28 -10.27
N LYS A 36 -5.16 8.14 -11.25
CA LYS A 36 -5.90 9.38 -11.48
C LYS A 36 -7.36 9.12 -11.87
N GLU A 37 -7.60 8.15 -12.70
CA GLU A 37 -8.96 7.77 -13.11
C GLU A 37 -9.76 7.21 -11.94
N PHE A 38 -9.12 6.41 -11.08
CA PHE A 38 -9.78 5.74 -9.97
C PHE A 38 -10.07 6.67 -8.79
N ALA A 39 -9.06 7.42 -8.34
CA ALA A 39 -9.13 8.18 -7.08
C ALA A 39 -8.28 9.45 -7.09
N GLN A 40 -8.29 10.21 -8.17
CA GLN A 40 -7.59 11.49 -8.31
C GLN A 40 -6.07 11.43 -8.20
N GLY A 41 -5.48 10.23 -8.26
CA GLY A 41 -4.05 10.05 -8.48
C GLY A 41 -3.16 9.92 -7.25
N SER A 42 -3.71 9.94 -6.02
CA SER A 42 -2.91 9.71 -4.82
C SER A 42 -3.01 8.27 -4.36
N VAL A 43 -1.90 7.75 -3.79
CA VAL A 43 -1.88 6.42 -3.19
C VAL A 43 -2.80 6.35 -1.98
N VAL A 44 -2.87 7.41 -1.19
CA VAL A 44 -3.72 7.48 0.00
C VAL A 44 -5.19 7.40 -0.39
N GLU A 45 -5.62 8.22 -1.35
CA GLU A 45 -7.02 8.23 -1.83
C GLU A 45 -7.39 6.91 -2.48
N THR A 46 -6.49 6.32 -3.24
CA THR A 46 -6.68 5.00 -3.84
C THR A 46 -6.90 3.94 -2.78
N MET A 47 -6.10 3.93 -1.74
CA MET A 47 -6.25 2.96 -0.65
C MET A 47 -7.54 3.19 0.14
N GLU A 48 -7.95 4.43 0.35
CA GLU A 48 -9.24 4.73 0.99
C GLU A 48 -10.43 4.21 0.19
N GLU A 49 -10.43 4.42 -1.11
CA GLU A 49 -11.47 3.92 -2.01
C GLU A 49 -11.52 2.38 -2.02
N ILE A 50 -10.37 1.74 -2.15
CA ILE A 50 -10.27 0.28 -2.17
C ILE A 50 -10.73 -0.32 -0.83
N THR A 51 -10.24 0.20 0.27
CA THR A 51 -10.60 -0.33 1.59
C THR A 51 -12.07 -0.15 1.91
N THR A 52 -12.65 0.96 1.49
CA THR A 52 -14.09 1.19 1.60
C THR A 52 -14.88 0.20 0.75
N LYS A 53 -14.48 0.03 -0.51
CA LYS A 53 -15.15 -0.89 -1.45
C LYS A 53 -15.18 -2.33 -0.94
N TYR A 54 -14.10 -2.80 -0.33
CA TYR A 54 -13.98 -4.18 0.16
C TYR A 54 -14.28 -4.32 1.65
N GLY A 55 -14.75 -3.25 2.29
CA GLY A 55 -15.16 -3.31 3.70
C GLY A 55 -14.01 -3.55 4.68
N MET A 56 -12.79 -3.17 4.34
CA MET A 56 -11.65 -3.31 5.24
C MET A 56 -11.79 -2.34 6.41
N LYS A 57 -11.57 -2.85 7.61
CA LYS A 57 -11.75 -2.07 8.84
C LYS A 57 -10.50 -1.25 9.14
N GLU A 58 -10.65 0.06 9.28
CA GLU A 58 -9.57 0.93 9.75
C GLU A 58 -9.19 0.56 11.18
N THR A 59 -7.90 0.54 11.48
CA THR A 59 -7.37 0.23 12.81
C THR A 59 -6.37 1.28 13.25
N ASP A 60 -6.12 1.35 14.56
CA ASP A 60 -5.11 2.24 15.11
C ASP A 60 -3.72 1.73 14.74
N PRO A 61 -2.80 2.60 14.26
CA PRO A 61 -1.42 2.20 13.97
C PRO A 61 -0.67 1.58 15.16
N GLY A 62 -1.08 1.89 16.38
CA GLY A 62 -0.52 1.26 17.58
C GLY A 62 -0.99 -0.18 17.84
N LEU A 63 -2.03 -0.62 17.14
CA LEU A 63 -2.65 -1.93 17.32
C LEU A 63 -2.43 -2.86 16.12
N LEU A 64 -1.47 -2.58 15.27
CA LEU A 64 -1.18 -3.38 14.09
C LEU A 64 -0.80 -4.81 14.43
N MET A 65 -1.35 -5.73 13.65
CA MET A 65 -0.98 -7.15 13.67
C MET A 65 -0.27 -7.53 12.37
N PRO A 66 0.55 -8.59 12.37
CA PRO A 66 1.19 -9.06 11.14
C PRO A 66 0.19 -9.26 10.01
N GLY A 67 0.52 -8.73 8.84
CA GLY A 67 -0.36 -8.77 7.67
C GLY A 67 -1.25 -7.57 7.48
N ASP A 68 -1.44 -6.73 8.49
CA ASP A 68 -2.25 -5.51 8.38
C ASP A 68 -1.62 -4.52 7.38
N VAL A 69 -2.47 -3.79 6.68
CA VAL A 69 -2.08 -2.89 5.60
C VAL A 69 -1.96 -1.46 6.14
N VAL A 70 -0.93 -0.76 5.68
CA VAL A 70 -0.72 0.65 6.08
C VAL A 70 -0.41 1.53 4.86
N THR A 71 -0.77 2.81 4.97
CA THR A 71 -0.14 3.87 4.19
C THR A 71 0.86 4.58 5.09
N MET A 72 2.06 4.79 4.59
CA MET A 72 3.16 5.33 5.39
C MET A 72 4.06 6.27 4.61
N LYS A 73 4.86 7.03 5.32
CA LYS A 73 5.92 7.82 4.71
C LYS A 73 6.94 6.87 4.06
N ALA A 74 7.25 7.11 2.79
CA ALA A 74 8.20 6.29 2.05
C ALA A 74 9.59 6.36 2.67
N ASN A 75 10.32 5.25 2.59
CA ASN A 75 11.72 5.21 2.99
C ASN A 75 12.53 6.21 2.15
N PRO A 76 13.39 7.05 2.74
CA PRO A 76 14.24 7.98 1.99
C PRO A 76 15.14 7.30 0.95
N LEU A 77 15.39 5.99 1.12
CA LEU A 77 16.16 5.20 0.16
C LEU A 77 15.32 4.75 -1.05
N ASP A 78 14.01 5.05 -1.07
CA ASP A 78 13.14 4.79 -2.21
C ASP A 78 12.92 6.08 -3.01
N PRO A 79 13.73 6.33 -4.07
CA PRO A 79 13.63 7.58 -4.84
C PRO A 79 12.34 7.65 -5.67
N ILE A 80 11.64 6.54 -5.83
CA ILE A 80 10.44 6.45 -6.66
C ILE A 80 9.21 6.93 -5.92
N ALA A 81 9.00 6.45 -4.72
CA ALA A 81 7.86 6.86 -3.90
C ALA A 81 7.92 8.37 -3.58
N GLY A 82 9.12 8.92 -3.40
CA GLY A 82 9.31 10.35 -3.18
C GLY A 82 8.88 11.22 -4.36
N ARG A 83 9.05 10.74 -5.60
CA ARG A 83 8.70 11.49 -6.81
C ARG A 83 7.25 11.37 -7.20
N LEU A 84 6.68 10.19 -7.08
CA LEU A 84 5.45 9.82 -7.76
C LEU A 84 4.24 9.74 -6.84
N SER A 85 4.45 9.61 -5.54
CA SER A 85 3.38 9.42 -4.56
C SER A 85 3.43 10.45 -3.43
N ASN A 86 4.10 11.59 -3.65
CA ASN A 86 4.31 12.61 -2.62
C ASN A 86 4.94 12.05 -1.33
N GLY A 87 5.85 11.09 -1.50
CA GLY A 87 6.54 10.46 -0.38
C GLY A 87 5.70 9.45 0.41
N VAL A 88 4.58 9.01 -0.14
CA VAL A 88 3.70 8.00 0.50
C VAL A 88 3.83 6.67 -0.21
N THR A 89 3.89 5.59 0.55
CA THR A 89 3.83 4.23 0.01
C THR A 89 2.86 3.38 0.83
N VAL A 90 2.58 2.20 0.33
CA VAL A 90 1.74 1.21 0.99
C VAL A 90 2.62 0.07 1.48
N GLY A 91 2.36 -0.42 2.66
CA GLY A 91 3.14 -1.50 3.25
C GLY A 91 2.31 -2.46 4.08
N ILE A 92 2.98 -3.45 4.62
CA ILE A 92 2.39 -4.52 5.41
C ILE A 92 3.19 -4.71 6.70
N GLU A 93 2.49 -4.77 7.82
CA GLU A 93 3.12 -5.07 9.13
C GLU A 93 3.78 -6.44 9.06
N SER A 94 5.04 -6.51 9.45
CA SER A 94 5.79 -7.77 9.54
C SER A 94 5.54 -8.47 10.88
N PHE A 95 6.14 -9.66 11.05
CA PHE A 95 6.09 -10.38 12.32
C PHE A 95 6.82 -9.64 13.46
N THR A 96 7.76 -8.77 13.14
CA THR A 96 8.42 -7.92 14.12
C THR A 96 7.63 -6.63 14.27
N LYS A 97 7.03 -6.43 15.43
CA LYS A 97 6.20 -5.25 15.69
C LYS A 97 6.93 -3.95 15.38
N GLY A 98 6.25 -3.08 14.65
CA GLY A 98 6.79 -1.78 14.26
C GLY A 98 7.64 -1.81 12.99
N SER A 99 7.85 -2.97 12.38
CA SER A 99 8.54 -3.05 11.09
C SER A 99 7.55 -3.31 9.95
N ILE A 100 7.70 -2.55 8.88
CA ILE A 100 6.79 -2.55 7.73
C ILE A 100 7.54 -2.97 6.48
N PHE A 101 7.03 -3.97 5.77
CA PHE A 101 7.49 -4.30 4.44
C PHE A 101 6.78 -3.44 3.40
N SER A 102 7.56 -2.87 2.48
CA SER A 102 7.03 -2.16 1.31
C SER A 102 7.88 -2.47 0.10
N PRO A 103 7.34 -2.40 -1.12
CA PRO A 103 8.13 -2.59 -2.33
C PRO A 103 9.01 -1.37 -2.58
N GLY A 104 10.28 -1.61 -2.91
CA GLY A 104 11.23 -0.61 -3.32
C GLY A 104 11.71 -0.84 -4.75
N LYS A 105 12.70 -0.08 -5.18
CA LYS A 105 13.28 -0.18 -6.53
C LYS A 105 13.86 -1.57 -6.82
N ASP A 106 14.56 -2.15 -5.86
CA ASP A 106 15.31 -3.39 -6.02
C ASP A 106 14.74 -4.55 -5.19
N GLY A 107 13.45 -4.50 -4.84
CA GLY A 107 12.79 -5.53 -4.04
C GLY A 107 12.10 -4.97 -2.81
N LEU A 108 11.88 -5.82 -1.82
CA LEU A 108 11.22 -5.40 -0.58
C LEU A 108 12.15 -4.58 0.30
N VAL A 109 11.59 -3.52 0.87
CA VAL A 109 12.26 -2.67 1.87
C VAL A 109 11.58 -2.88 3.21
N LEU A 110 12.39 -3.07 4.25
CA LEU A 110 11.91 -3.15 5.63
C LEU A 110 12.17 -1.81 6.32
N SER A 111 11.10 -1.14 6.75
CA SER A 111 11.19 0.13 7.46
C SER A 111 10.85 -0.07 8.92
N MET A 112 11.73 0.42 9.82
CA MET A 112 11.51 0.32 11.26
C MET A 112 10.77 1.56 11.75
N ARG A 113 9.62 1.36 12.36
CA ARG A 113 8.78 2.41 12.95
C ARG A 113 8.58 3.62 12.04
N PRO A 114 8.15 3.43 10.77
CA PRO A 114 7.90 4.56 9.87
C PRO A 114 6.70 5.38 10.37
N HIS A 115 6.58 6.61 9.88
CA HIS A 115 5.37 7.39 10.12
C HIS A 115 4.19 6.78 9.32
N ILE A 116 3.18 6.33 10.03
CA ILE A 116 1.98 5.70 9.45
C ILE A 116 0.86 6.71 9.41
N TYR A 117 0.27 6.90 8.23
CA TYR A 117 -0.88 7.79 8.04
C TYR A 117 -2.20 7.11 8.37
N LYS A 118 -2.40 5.92 7.81
CA LYS A 118 -3.59 5.10 8.06
C LYS A 118 -3.24 3.62 8.06
N ALA A 119 -4.06 2.83 8.73
CA ALA A 119 -3.90 1.39 8.83
C ALA A 119 -5.24 0.67 8.75
N TRP A 120 -5.24 -0.51 8.16
CA TRP A 120 -6.44 -1.35 8.02
C TRP A 120 -6.13 -2.79 8.41
N ALA A 121 -7.03 -3.36 9.19
CA ALA A 121 -6.99 -4.79 9.53
C ALA A 121 -7.48 -5.63 8.34
N ILE A 122 -6.82 -6.77 8.12
CA ILE A 122 -7.24 -7.71 7.07
C ILE A 122 -8.14 -8.84 7.59
#